data_b9bdfeae9a9a1bbbda4db39592f3f5a1
#
_entry.id   b9bdfeae9a9a1bbbda4db39592f3f5a1
#
_cell.length_a   1.000
_cell.length_b   1.000
_cell.length_c   1.000
_cell.angle_alpha   90.00
_cell.angle_beta   90.00
_cell.angle_gamma   90.00
#
_symmetry.space_group_name_H-M   'P 1'
#
loop_
_entity.id
_entity.type
_entity.pdbx_description
1 polymer ?
#
loop_
_entity_poly.entity_id
_entity_poly.type
_entity_poly.pdbx_seq_one_letter_code
_entity_poly.pdbx_strand_id
1 'polypeptide(L)'
;MLHWQIYVEGIGLWAPRLPGWAAARAILRGEAAPPELAAPRPTPALLPQNERRRAPDTVAVALEVAASACHAAGCAPATLPSVFASAYGDLGVSHAMCEQLARAPLDTSPTKFHHSVHNAAAGYWAIATGCLEPYTALTALRHTFGVGLLSAAVQVLERARVLYVAYDIEAPGPLATMAQSRGMLGAALVLAPEQTLRSCSRLALRIEEVPEAAPAPSATPARAQNASLVAGNAVADGLVLLEALADETARRLTLPLAERLRLEVEVLPLRA
;
A
#
# COMPACT_ATOMS: atom_id res chain seq x y z
N MET A 1 2.23 -11.12 -25.38
CA MET A 1 1.70 -10.36 -24.23
C MET A 1 1.75 -11.24 -23.01
N LEU A 2 2.39 -10.78 -21.93
CA LEU A 2 2.40 -11.49 -20.65
C LEU A 2 1.00 -11.35 -20.02
N HIS A 3 0.36 -12.48 -19.78
CA HIS A 3 -0.93 -12.56 -19.10
C HIS A 3 -0.84 -13.65 -18.03
N TRP A 4 -1.23 -13.33 -16.79
CA TRP A 4 -1.22 -14.28 -15.68
C TRP A 4 -2.33 -14.00 -14.69
N GLN A 5 -2.58 -14.94 -13.81
CA GLN A 5 -3.63 -14.86 -12.79
C GLN A 5 -3.03 -15.06 -11.42
N ILE A 6 -3.53 -14.29 -10.47
CA ILE A 6 -3.22 -14.42 -9.04
C ILE A 6 -4.52 -14.31 -8.24
N TYR A 7 -4.46 -14.67 -6.98
CA TYR A 7 -5.62 -14.69 -6.10
C TYR A 7 -5.37 -13.81 -4.88
N VAL A 8 -6.41 -13.10 -4.43
CA VAL A 8 -6.39 -12.29 -3.20
C VAL A 8 -6.97 -13.12 -2.07
N GLU A 9 -6.22 -13.30 -0.98
CA GLU A 9 -6.64 -14.06 0.20
C GLU A 9 -6.89 -13.18 1.42
N GLY A 10 -6.30 -12.00 1.49
CA GLY A 10 -6.49 -11.07 2.59
C GLY A 10 -6.28 -9.63 2.16
N ILE A 11 -7.03 -8.73 2.78
CA ILE A 11 -7.05 -7.31 2.45
C ILE A 11 -6.90 -6.52 3.75
N GLY A 12 -5.99 -5.54 3.74
CA GLY A 12 -5.84 -4.51 4.75
C GLY A 12 -6.01 -3.14 4.11
N LEU A 13 -6.69 -2.24 4.78
CA LEU A 13 -6.85 -0.84 4.35
C LEU A 13 -6.92 0.04 5.58
N TRP A 14 -6.25 1.17 5.52
CA TRP A 14 -6.38 2.21 6.53
C TRP A 14 -6.19 3.59 5.91
N ALA A 15 -7.11 4.49 6.20
CA ALA A 15 -6.98 5.94 6.04
C ALA A 15 -7.80 6.62 7.15
N PRO A 16 -7.61 7.92 7.45
CA PRO A 16 -8.31 8.60 8.55
C PRO A 16 -9.83 8.48 8.53
N ARG A 17 -10.42 8.34 7.34
CA ARG A 17 -11.87 8.14 7.15
C ARG A 17 -12.25 6.75 6.62
N LEU A 18 -11.28 5.83 6.56
CA LEU A 18 -11.42 4.42 6.18
C LEU A 18 -10.69 3.55 7.22
N PRO A 19 -11.15 3.48 8.48
CA PRO A 19 -10.43 2.86 9.59
C PRO A 19 -10.55 1.33 9.57
N GLY A 20 -9.76 0.67 8.73
CA GLY A 20 -9.75 -0.78 8.58
C GLY A 20 -10.70 -1.30 7.49
N TRP A 21 -10.35 -2.46 6.89
CA TRP A 21 -11.04 -3.02 5.74
C TRP A 21 -12.53 -3.31 6.00
N ALA A 22 -12.87 -3.86 7.16
CA ALA A 22 -14.26 -4.21 7.48
C ALA A 22 -15.22 -3.00 7.41
N ALA A 23 -14.83 -1.86 7.99
CA ALA A 23 -15.60 -0.63 7.92
C ALA A 23 -15.50 0.02 6.53
N ALA A 24 -14.28 0.07 5.98
CA ALA A 24 -14.03 0.68 4.68
C ALA A 24 -14.81 0.00 3.55
N ARG A 25 -14.99 -1.31 3.58
CA ARG A 25 -15.75 -2.06 2.57
C ARG A 25 -17.18 -1.53 2.41
N ALA A 26 -17.90 -1.32 3.52
CA ALA A 26 -19.24 -0.77 3.47
C ALA A 26 -19.27 0.69 2.97
N ILE A 27 -18.28 1.50 3.37
CA ILE A 27 -18.13 2.88 2.90
C ILE A 27 -17.84 2.91 1.40
N LEU A 28 -16.90 2.10 0.92
CA LEU A 28 -16.52 2.02 -0.49
C LEU A 28 -17.69 1.56 -1.37
N ARG A 29 -18.60 0.74 -0.85
CA ARG A 29 -19.83 0.33 -1.54
C ARG A 29 -20.94 1.38 -1.49
N GLY A 30 -20.78 2.43 -0.68
CA GLY A 30 -21.81 3.44 -0.44
C GLY A 30 -22.93 2.97 0.49
N GLU A 31 -22.74 1.89 1.23
CA GLU A 31 -23.68 1.31 2.20
C GLU A 31 -23.58 1.97 3.59
N ALA A 32 -22.46 2.62 3.86
CA ALA A 32 -22.21 3.37 5.09
C ALA A 32 -21.56 4.72 4.79
N ALA A 33 -21.86 5.71 5.61
CA ALA A 33 -21.15 6.98 5.57
C ALA A 33 -19.76 6.84 6.22
N PRO A 34 -18.74 7.54 5.70
CA PRO A 34 -17.46 7.61 6.39
C PRO A 34 -17.61 8.33 7.74
N PRO A 35 -16.80 7.96 8.76
CA PRO A 35 -16.88 8.59 10.08
C PRO A 35 -16.72 10.11 9.97
N GLU A 36 -17.51 10.88 10.75
CA GLU A 36 -17.42 12.35 10.77
C GLU A 36 -16.04 12.81 11.25
N LEU A 37 -15.55 12.20 12.32
CA LEU A 37 -14.20 12.45 12.83
C LEU A 37 -13.21 11.49 12.20
N ALA A 38 -12.08 12.05 11.77
CA ALA A 38 -10.95 11.26 11.30
C ALA A 38 -10.44 10.34 12.42
N ALA A 39 -10.20 9.07 12.08
CA ALA A 39 -9.57 8.16 13.02
C ALA A 39 -8.17 8.65 13.38
N PRO A 40 -7.72 8.49 14.63
CA PRO A 40 -6.36 8.80 15.01
C PRO A 40 -5.39 7.88 14.28
N ARG A 41 -4.11 8.31 14.24
CA ARG A 41 -3.01 7.51 13.72
C ARG A 41 -3.11 6.04 14.18
N PRO A 42 -2.87 5.04 13.31
CA PRO A 42 -2.90 3.64 13.71
C PRO A 42 -1.82 3.30 14.73
N THR A 43 -2.11 2.35 15.58
CA THR A 43 -1.21 1.89 16.66
C THR A 43 -1.00 0.39 16.54
N PRO A 44 -0.14 -0.09 15.60
CA PRO A 44 -0.02 -1.49 15.27
C PRO A 44 0.34 -2.34 16.49
N ALA A 45 -0.50 -3.35 16.77
CA ALA A 45 -0.34 -4.21 17.95
C ALA A 45 0.92 -5.07 17.90
N LEU A 46 1.49 -5.28 16.72
CA LEU A 46 2.76 -5.99 16.51
C LEU A 46 3.96 -5.33 17.21
N LEU A 47 3.92 -4.01 17.40
CA LEU A 47 5.00 -3.29 18.06
C LEU A 47 4.81 -3.26 19.57
N PRO A 48 5.89 -3.42 20.38
CA PRO A 48 5.89 -3.13 21.80
C PRO A 48 5.43 -1.69 22.07
N GLN A 49 4.80 -1.45 23.22
CA GLN A 49 4.20 -0.16 23.55
C GLN A 49 5.14 1.04 23.39
N ASN A 50 6.40 0.89 23.80
CA ASN A 50 7.40 1.95 23.69
C ASN A 50 7.81 2.23 22.25
N GLU A 51 7.88 1.20 21.41
CA GLU A 51 8.19 1.35 19.98
C GLU A 51 7.01 1.93 19.20
N ARG A 52 5.78 1.54 19.50
CA ARG A 52 4.57 2.12 18.89
C ARG A 52 4.51 3.64 19.01
N ARG A 53 4.93 4.19 20.16
CA ARG A 53 4.94 5.64 20.37
C ARG A 53 6.00 6.37 19.56
N ARG A 54 7.09 5.70 19.21
CA ARG A 54 8.26 6.28 18.52
C ARG A 54 8.31 5.93 17.03
N ALA A 55 7.55 4.92 16.61
CA ALA A 55 7.54 4.50 15.23
C ALA A 55 7.10 5.65 14.32
N PRO A 56 7.76 5.86 13.16
CA PRO A 56 7.31 6.81 12.15
C PRO A 56 5.89 6.50 11.67
N ASP A 57 5.21 7.51 11.15
CA ASP A 57 3.83 7.36 10.68
C ASP A 57 3.71 6.39 9.51
N THR A 58 4.71 6.37 8.62
CA THR A 58 4.83 5.39 7.53
C THR A 58 4.92 3.97 8.05
N VAL A 59 5.72 3.74 9.08
CA VAL A 59 5.82 2.43 9.75
C VAL A 59 4.47 2.05 10.37
N ALA A 60 3.83 2.98 11.06
CA ALA A 60 2.57 2.69 11.75
C ALA A 60 1.47 2.24 10.77
N VAL A 61 1.26 2.99 9.68
CA VAL A 61 0.21 2.65 8.70
C VAL A 61 0.56 1.37 7.93
N ALA A 62 1.82 1.20 7.53
CA ALA A 62 2.26 0.01 6.78
C ALA A 62 2.07 -1.28 7.60
N LEU A 63 2.49 -1.28 8.89
CA LEU A 63 2.34 -2.44 9.75
C LEU A 63 0.88 -2.75 10.07
N GLU A 64 0.05 -1.74 10.27
CA GLU A 64 -1.38 -1.90 10.53
C GLU A 64 -2.07 -2.64 9.39
N VAL A 65 -1.89 -2.16 8.15
CA VAL A 65 -2.55 -2.78 7.00
C VAL A 65 -1.96 -4.15 6.66
N ALA A 66 -0.64 -4.33 6.82
CA ALA A 66 0.02 -5.61 6.63
C ALA A 66 -0.49 -6.68 7.59
N ALA A 67 -0.57 -6.35 8.90
CA ALA A 67 -1.10 -7.24 9.92
C ALA A 67 -2.57 -7.59 9.67
N SER A 68 -3.39 -6.60 9.28
CA SER A 68 -4.80 -6.79 8.94
C SER A 68 -4.97 -7.73 7.75
N ALA A 69 -4.17 -7.58 6.69
CA ALA A 69 -4.21 -8.46 5.52
C ALA A 69 -3.81 -9.91 5.87
N CYS A 70 -2.73 -10.09 6.64
CA CYS A 70 -2.29 -11.41 7.10
C CYS A 70 -3.34 -12.09 7.99
N HIS A 71 -3.97 -11.34 8.89
CA HIS A 71 -5.04 -11.84 9.76
C HIS A 71 -6.25 -12.31 8.92
N ALA A 72 -6.68 -11.50 7.95
CA ALA A 72 -7.78 -11.84 7.04
C ALA A 72 -7.47 -13.09 6.20
N ALA A 73 -6.24 -13.22 5.71
CA ALA A 73 -5.77 -14.40 4.99
C ALA A 73 -5.55 -15.63 5.90
N GLY A 74 -5.53 -15.45 7.23
CA GLY A 74 -5.23 -16.50 8.20
C GLY A 74 -3.85 -17.12 8.00
N CYS A 75 -2.87 -16.30 7.63
CA CYS A 75 -1.48 -16.71 7.42
C CYS A 75 -0.55 -16.09 8.46
N ALA A 76 0.56 -16.79 8.76
CA ALA A 76 1.55 -16.29 9.69
C ALA A 76 2.42 -15.21 9.02
N PRO A 77 2.50 -13.99 9.58
CA PRO A 77 3.34 -12.92 9.02
C PRO A 77 4.80 -13.31 8.79
N ALA A 78 5.34 -14.15 9.66
CA ALA A 78 6.73 -14.59 9.63
C ALA A 78 7.13 -15.44 8.41
N THR A 79 6.15 -15.94 7.64
CA THR A 79 6.38 -16.87 6.52
C THR A 79 6.15 -16.26 5.15
N LEU A 80 5.92 -14.95 5.07
CA LEU A 80 5.56 -14.28 3.83
C LEU A 80 6.70 -13.42 3.31
N PRO A 81 7.23 -13.72 2.11
CA PRO A 81 7.95 -12.71 1.34
C PRO A 81 7.05 -11.50 1.13
N SER A 82 7.65 -10.31 1.04
CA SER A 82 6.83 -9.09 1.02
C SER A 82 7.36 -8.01 0.08
N VAL A 83 6.45 -7.20 -0.45
CA VAL A 83 6.74 -6.01 -1.23
C VAL A 83 6.14 -4.81 -0.53
N PHE A 84 6.98 -3.87 -0.11
CA PHE A 84 6.60 -2.61 0.51
C PHE A 84 6.82 -1.48 -0.50
N ALA A 85 5.77 -0.80 -0.89
CA ALA A 85 5.78 0.25 -1.90
C ALA A 85 5.33 1.59 -1.31
N SER A 86 6.20 2.59 -1.38
CA SER A 86 5.92 3.97 -0.97
C SER A 86 6.54 4.93 -1.97
N ALA A 87 5.84 5.98 -2.37
CA ALA A 87 6.37 6.94 -3.33
C ALA A 87 7.53 7.75 -2.74
N TYR A 88 7.42 8.09 -1.45
CA TYR A 88 8.34 9.06 -0.85
C TYR A 88 8.99 8.57 0.46
N GLY A 89 8.57 7.45 1.02
CA GLY A 89 8.99 7.03 2.35
C GLY A 89 8.56 8.03 3.43
N ASP A 90 9.35 8.17 4.52
CA ASP A 90 9.04 9.10 5.59
C ASP A 90 9.73 10.46 5.39
N LEU A 91 9.04 11.37 4.71
CA LEU A 91 9.53 12.73 4.50
C LEU A 91 9.51 13.57 5.78
N GLY A 92 8.75 13.19 6.80
CA GLY A 92 8.80 13.84 8.12
C GLY A 92 10.13 13.61 8.82
N VAL A 93 10.59 12.36 8.79
CA VAL A 93 11.92 12.00 9.31
C VAL A 93 13.02 12.66 8.47
N SER A 94 12.90 12.62 7.14
CA SER A 94 13.88 13.24 6.24
C SER A 94 13.97 14.75 6.46
N HIS A 95 12.85 15.44 6.61
CA HIS A 95 12.78 16.86 6.93
C HIS A 95 13.48 17.18 8.26
N ALA A 96 13.12 16.45 9.33
CA ALA A 96 13.73 16.64 10.64
C ALA A 96 15.25 16.37 10.65
N MET A 97 15.72 15.45 9.80
CA MET A 97 17.16 15.22 9.62
C MET A 97 17.84 16.37 8.88
N CYS A 98 17.26 16.88 7.81
CA CYS A 98 17.80 18.03 7.09
C CYS A 98 17.89 19.27 8.00
N GLU A 99 16.87 19.53 8.82
CA GLU A 99 16.93 20.61 9.81
C GLU A 99 18.05 20.41 10.85
N GLN A 100 18.21 19.18 11.32
CA GLN A 100 19.26 18.85 12.28
C GLN A 100 20.65 19.04 11.69
N LEU A 101 20.88 18.55 10.47
CA LEU A 101 22.15 18.72 9.75
C LEU A 101 22.49 20.19 9.49
N ALA A 102 21.47 21.02 9.19
CA ALA A 102 21.68 22.45 8.97
C ALA A 102 22.06 23.21 10.25
N ARG A 103 21.58 22.75 11.43
CA ARG A 103 21.82 23.44 12.72
C ARG A 103 23.04 22.91 13.47
N ALA A 104 23.18 21.57 13.53
CA ALA A 104 24.21 20.91 14.31
C ALA A 104 24.56 19.54 13.68
N PRO A 105 25.39 19.53 12.61
CA PRO A 105 25.63 18.31 11.80
C PRO A 105 26.28 17.17 12.59
N LEU A 106 27.00 17.47 13.67
CA LEU A 106 27.65 16.46 14.53
C LEU A 106 26.68 15.77 15.51
N ASP A 107 25.48 16.33 15.72
CA ASP A 107 24.50 15.85 16.71
C ASP A 107 23.41 14.97 16.07
N THR A 108 23.68 14.37 14.90
CA THR A 108 22.70 13.56 14.17
C THR A 108 22.29 12.34 14.99
N SER A 109 20.98 12.18 15.20
CA SER A 109 20.42 11.04 15.94
C SER A 109 20.53 9.75 15.14
N PRO A 110 21.20 8.70 15.65
CA PRO A 110 21.24 7.38 15.00
C PRO A 110 19.84 6.80 14.76
N THR A 111 18.92 7.01 15.69
CA THR A 111 17.54 6.54 15.58
C THR A 111 16.80 7.24 14.41
N LYS A 112 16.94 8.55 14.26
CA LYS A 112 16.34 9.28 13.12
C LYS A 112 16.96 8.82 11.81
N PHE A 113 18.28 8.61 11.77
CA PHE A 113 18.95 8.07 10.59
C PHE A 113 18.40 6.69 10.22
N HIS A 114 18.23 5.80 11.19
CA HIS A 114 17.64 4.48 10.98
C HIS A 114 16.20 4.55 10.42
N HIS A 115 15.44 5.56 10.80
CA HIS A 115 14.06 5.75 10.30
C HIS A 115 13.99 6.42 8.93
N SER A 116 15.06 7.05 8.45
CA SER A 116 15.06 7.81 7.20
C SER A 116 15.20 6.95 5.94
N VAL A 117 15.59 5.68 6.09
CA VAL A 117 15.77 4.80 4.95
C VAL A 117 14.42 4.36 4.38
N HIS A 118 14.32 4.27 3.06
CA HIS A 118 13.08 3.95 2.37
C HIS A 118 12.49 2.59 2.77
N ASN A 119 13.33 1.63 3.15
CA ASN A 119 12.92 0.30 3.60
C ASN A 119 12.60 0.21 5.10
N ALA A 120 12.50 1.33 5.83
CA ALA A 120 12.24 1.30 7.28
C ALA A 120 11.00 0.48 7.65
N ALA A 121 9.86 0.68 6.96
CA ALA A 121 8.64 -0.06 7.25
C ALA A 121 8.81 -1.58 7.05
N ALA A 122 9.48 -2.01 5.99
CA ALA A 122 9.78 -3.43 5.73
C ALA A 122 10.72 -4.02 6.80
N GLY A 123 11.73 -3.25 7.23
CA GLY A 123 12.64 -3.65 8.30
C GLY A 123 11.91 -3.79 9.65
N TYR A 124 11.04 -2.85 9.99
CA TYR A 124 10.18 -2.95 11.18
C TYR A 124 9.25 -4.17 11.12
N TRP A 125 8.66 -4.44 9.95
CA TRP A 125 7.84 -5.63 9.73
C TRP A 125 8.64 -6.91 9.99
N ALA A 126 9.81 -7.06 9.37
CA ALA A 126 10.66 -8.24 9.55
C ALA A 126 11.04 -8.47 11.01
N ILE A 127 11.43 -7.41 11.72
CA ILE A 127 11.80 -7.50 13.15
C ILE A 127 10.58 -7.84 14.02
N ALA A 128 9.45 -7.13 13.81
CA ALA A 128 8.28 -7.29 14.66
C ALA A 128 7.60 -8.66 14.51
N THR A 129 7.70 -9.27 13.32
CA THR A 129 7.10 -10.57 13.01
C THR A 129 8.07 -11.75 13.13
N GLY A 130 9.37 -11.47 13.24
CA GLY A 130 10.41 -12.50 13.14
C GLY A 130 10.54 -13.08 11.74
N CYS A 131 10.08 -12.36 10.71
CA CYS A 131 10.10 -12.81 9.32
C CYS A 131 11.55 -12.78 8.79
N LEU A 132 12.02 -13.93 8.29
CA LEU A 132 13.31 -14.10 7.62
C LEU A 132 13.17 -14.26 6.10
N GLU A 133 11.94 -14.23 5.60
CA GLU A 133 11.69 -14.25 4.16
C GLU A 133 12.16 -12.92 3.52
N PRO A 134 12.52 -12.95 2.22
CA PRO A 134 12.98 -11.75 1.54
C PRO A 134 11.89 -10.69 1.45
N TYR A 135 12.29 -9.44 1.56
CA TYR A 135 11.41 -8.32 1.26
C TYR A 135 12.01 -7.39 0.19
N THR A 136 11.13 -6.77 -0.57
CA THR A 136 11.47 -5.71 -1.53
C THR A 136 10.87 -4.40 -1.03
N ALA A 137 11.65 -3.34 -0.95
CA ALA A 137 11.16 -1.98 -0.75
C ALA A 137 11.36 -1.19 -2.06
N LEU A 138 10.31 -0.62 -2.61
CA LEU A 138 10.36 0.05 -3.91
C LEU A 138 9.61 1.39 -3.94
N THR A 139 10.01 2.21 -4.88
CA THR A 139 9.30 3.43 -5.27
C THR A 139 9.22 3.52 -6.80
N ALA A 140 8.14 4.11 -7.29
CA ALA A 140 7.95 4.50 -8.68
C ALA A 140 7.18 5.83 -8.77
N LEU A 141 7.35 6.70 -7.77
CA LEU A 141 6.67 7.98 -7.63
C LEU A 141 5.14 7.83 -7.83
N ARG A 142 4.56 8.55 -8.78
CA ARG A 142 3.12 8.49 -9.10
C ARG A 142 2.62 7.10 -9.55
N HIS A 143 3.51 6.17 -9.91
CA HIS A 143 3.17 4.83 -10.37
C HIS A 143 3.39 3.75 -9.30
N THR A 144 3.70 4.16 -8.08
CA THR A 144 4.15 3.28 -7.00
C THR A 144 3.16 2.15 -6.71
N PHE A 145 1.86 2.42 -6.69
CA PHE A 145 0.87 1.37 -6.43
C PHE A 145 0.87 0.30 -7.52
N GLY A 146 0.79 0.70 -8.78
CA GLY A 146 0.76 -0.23 -9.93
C GLY A 146 2.04 -1.06 -10.05
N VAL A 147 3.21 -0.41 -9.91
CA VAL A 147 4.53 -1.06 -9.98
C VAL A 147 4.72 -2.02 -8.80
N GLY A 148 4.28 -1.63 -7.60
CA GLY A 148 4.32 -2.48 -6.41
C GLY A 148 3.45 -3.72 -6.57
N LEU A 149 2.22 -3.57 -7.06
CA LEU A 149 1.33 -4.69 -7.35
C LEU A 149 1.93 -5.63 -8.40
N LEU A 150 2.49 -5.08 -9.47
CA LEU A 150 3.18 -5.87 -10.50
C LEU A 150 4.37 -6.64 -9.91
N SER A 151 5.21 -5.98 -9.10
CA SER A 151 6.35 -6.62 -8.44
C SER A 151 5.92 -7.79 -7.55
N ALA A 152 4.87 -7.60 -6.75
CA ALA A 152 4.32 -8.65 -5.90
C ALA A 152 3.73 -9.79 -6.73
N ALA A 153 2.98 -9.46 -7.79
CA ALA A 153 2.38 -10.44 -8.68
C ALA A 153 3.42 -11.33 -9.40
N VAL A 154 4.57 -10.76 -9.79
CA VAL A 154 5.69 -11.54 -10.36
C VAL A 154 6.30 -12.46 -9.32
N GLN A 155 6.51 -11.98 -8.09
CA GLN A 155 7.04 -12.80 -7.00
C GLN A 155 6.11 -13.96 -6.61
N VAL A 156 4.79 -13.79 -6.74
CA VAL A 156 3.82 -14.85 -6.51
C VAL A 156 4.03 -16.05 -7.45
N LEU A 157 4.50 -15.81 -8.69
CA LEU A 157 4.76 -16.90 -9.65
C LEU A 157 5.92 -17.83 -9.22
N GLU A 158 6.81 -17.30 -8.40
CA GLU A 158 7.97 -18.05 -7.89
C GLU A 158 7.77 -18.59 -6.48
N ARG A 159 6.72 -18.12 -5.78
CA ARG A 159 6.50 -18.37 -4.36
C ARG A 159 5.06 -18.74 -4.07
N ALA A 160 4.83 -19.36 -2.91
CA ALA A 160 3.49 -19.80 -2.52
C ALA A 160 2.53 -18.63 -2.21
N ARG A 161 3.00 -17.60 -1.55
CA ARG A 161 2.25 -16.39 -1.19
C ARG A 161 3.19 -15.21 -1.06
N VAL A 162 2.66 -14.00 -1.31
CA VAL A 162 3.40 -12.75 -1.14
C VAL A 162 2.50 -11.71 -0.48
N LEU A 163 3.03 -10.99 0.49
CA LEU A 163 2.38 -9.81 1.07
C LEU A 163 2.76 -8.58 0.26
N TYR A 164 1.78 -7.89 -0.31
CA TYR A 164 1.93 -6.57 -0.92
C TYR A 164 1.42 -5.50 0.03
N VAL A 165 2.22 -4.45 0.24
CA VAL A 165 1.88 -3.29 1.10
C VAL A 165 2.20 -2.01 0.35
N ALA A 166 1.20 -1.18 0.11
CA ALA A 166 1.35 0.16 -0.44
C ALA A 166 0.95 1.19 0.61
N TYR A 167 1.78 2.21 0.83
CA TYR A 167 1.53 3.22 1.86
C TYR A 167 2.22 4.54 1.52
N ASP A 168 1.59 5.65 1.91
CA ASP A 168 2.20 6.97 1.90
C ASP A 168 1.54 7.90 2.91
N ILE A 169 2.29 8.93 3.31
CA ILE A 169 1.84 9.96 4.22
C ILE A 169 2.07 11.34 3.62
N GLU A 170 1.47 12.35 4.23
CA GLU A 170 1.71 13.74 3.86
C GLU A 170 3.13 14.18 4.18
N ALA A 171 3.75 14.91 3.25
CA ALA A 171 5.05 15.52 3.48
C ALA A 171 4.92 16.83 4.28
N PRO A 172 5.73 17.04 5.33
CA PRO A 172 5.71 18.27 6.10
C PRO A 172 6.55 19.38 5.47
N GLY A 173 6.26 20.63 5.86
CA GLY A 173 7.08 21.80 5.61
C GLY A 173 7.40 22.01 4.12
N PRO A 174 8.63 22.43 3.78
CA PRO A 174 9.02 22.70 2.40
C PRO A 174 8.91 21.49 1.47
N LEU A 175 9.04 20.28 2.00
CA LEU A 175 8.94 19.06 1.20
C LEU A 175 7.53 18.83 0.63
N ALA A 176 6.49 19.43 1.23
CA ALA A 176 5.12 19.36 0.74
C ALA A 176 4.94 19.99 -0.66
N THR A 177 5.84 20.87 -1.08
CA THR A 177 5.83 21.45 -2.43
C THR A 177 6.40 20.53 -3.49
N MET A 178 7.28 19.62 -3.09
CA MET A 178 7.97 18.69 -3.99
C MET A 178 7.31 17.31 -4.02
N ALA A 179 6.82 16.85 -2.87
CA ALA A 179 6.19 15.55 -2.72
C ALA A 179 4.67 15.70 -2.77
N GLN A 180 4.09 15.19 -3.84
CA GLN A 180 2.64 15.25 -4.05
C GLN A 180 1.97 14.07 -3.32
N SER A 181 2.02 14.06 -1.98
CA SER A 181 1.27 13.13 -1.15
C SER A 181 0.55 13.87 -0.04
N ARG A 182 -0.72 13.56 0.17
CA ARG A 182 -1.59 14.19 1.17
C ARG A 182 -2.19 13.15 2.10
N GLY A 183 -2.38 13.55 3.35
CA GLY A 183 -2.98 12.70 4.38
C GLY A 183 -2.17 11.41 4.62
N MET A 184 -2.86 10.36 5.03
CA MET A 184 -2.28 9.05 5.31
C MET A 184 -3.14 7.96 4.66
N LEU A 185 -2.51 7.07 3.90
CA LEU A 185 -3.16 5.93 3.28
C LEU A 185 -2.23 4.72 3.33
N GLY A 186 -2.79 3.58 3.70
CA GLY A 186 -2.15 2.27 3.59
C GLY A 186 -3.13 1.24 3.04
N ALA A 187 -2.64 0.37 2.18
CA ALA A 187 -3.36 -0.77 1.64
C ALA A 187 -2.44 -1.99 1.60
N ALA A 188 -2.97 -3.17 1.89
CA ALA A 188 -2.20 -4.41 1.80
C ALA A 188 -3.05 -5.54 1.24
N LEU A 189 -2.40 -6.42 0.49
CA LEU A 189 -3.00 -7.62 -0.09
C LEU A 189 -2.10 -8.82 0.21
N VAL A 190 -2.68 -9.92 0.66
CA VAL A 190 -2.03 -11.23 0.59
C VAL A 190 -2.42 -11.87 -0.73
N LEU A 191 -1.42 -12.13 -1.55
CA LEU A 191 -1.56 -12.67 -2.90
C LEU A 191 -1.08 -14.12 -2.96
N ALA A 192 -1.79 -14.96 -3.71
CA ALA A 192 -1.47 -16.37 -3.88
C ALA A 192 -1.46 -16.75 -5.37
N PRO A 193 -0.64 -17.76 -5.80
CA PRO A 193 -0.59 -18.20 -7.19
C PRO A 193 -1.80 -19.06 -7.60
N GLU A 194 -2.43 -19.71 -6.64
CA GLU A 194 -3.54 -20.63 -6.87
C GLU A 194 -4.75 -20.29 -6.00
N GLN A 195 -5.91 -20.67 -6.46
CA GLN A 195 -7.15 -20.51 -5.70
C GLN A 195 -7.15 -21.44 -4.49
N THR A 196 -7.49 -20.88 -3.34
CA THR A 196 -7.71 -21.63 -2.09
C THR A 196 -9.10 -21.32 -1.54
N LEU A 197 -9.49 -22.00 -0.47
CA LEU A 197 -10.74 -21.69 0.25
C LEU A 197 -10.76 -20.28 0.87
N ARG A 198 -9.60 -19.59 0.93
CA ARG A 198 -9.48 -18.24 1.46
C ARG A 198 -9.49 -17.16 0.37
N SER A 199 -9.40 -17.57 -0.88
CA SER A 199 -9.38 -16.64 -2.01
C SER A 199 -10.74 -15.93 -2.15
N CYS A 200 -10.76 -14.64 -2.00
CA CYS A 200 -11.95 -13.80 -2.15
C CYS A 200 -12.13 -13.27 -3.58
N SER A 201 -11.04 -13.12 -4.32
CA SER A 201 -11.05 -12.62 -5.70
C SER A 201 -9.89 -13.17 -6.51
N ARG A 202 -10.08 -13.28 -7.82
CA ARG A 202 -9.05 -13.54 -8.80
C ARG A 202 -8.71 -12.25 -9.53
N LEU A 203 -7.44 -11.98 -9.70
CA LEU A 203 -6.92 -10.88 -10.53
C LEU A 203 -6.27 -11.47 -11.77
N ALA A 204 -6.82 -11.16 -12.96
CA ALA A 204 -6.16 -11.44 -14.23
C ALA A 204 -5.39 -10.17 -14.65
N LEU A 205 -4.10 -10.31 -14.84
CA LEU A 205 -3.17 -9.21 -15.04
C LEU A 205 -2.57 -9.26 -16.45
N ARG A 206 -2.47 -8.10 -17.09
CA ARG A 206 -1.85 -7.94 -18.40
C ARG A 206 -1.09 -6.62 -18.47
N ILE A 207 0.16 -6.67 -18.95
CA ILE A 207 0.92 -5.46 -19.25
C ILE A 207 0.64 -5.05 -20.69
N GLU A 208 0.33 -3.77 -20.86
CA GLU A 208 0.11 -3.18 -22.18
C GLU A 208 1.01 -1.97 -22.40
N GLU A 209 1.53 -1.85 -23.61
CA GLU A 209 2.19 -0.66 -24.10
C GLU A 209 1.17 0.33 -24.64
N VAL A 210 1.29 1.60 -24.27
CA VAL A 210 0.46 2.68 -24.76
C VAL A 210 1.16 3.32 -25.97
N PRO A 211 0.49 3.45 -27.14
CA PRO A 211 1.06 4.07 -28.32
C PRO A 211 1.53 5.50 -28.05
N GLU A 212 2.58 5.94 -28.77
CA GLU A 212 3.19 7.28 -28.57
C GLU A 212 2.22 8.42 -28.82
N ALA A 213 1.29 8.25 -29.76
CA ALA A 213 0.28 9.23 -30.08
C ALA A 213 -0.89 9.29 -29.09
N ALA A 214 -0.97 8.33 -28.16
CA ALA A 214 -2.02 8.30 -27.15
C ALA A 214 -1.59 9.08 -25.89
N PRO A 215 -2.55 9.62 -25.10
CA PRO A 215 -2.23 10.25 -23.82
C PRO A 215 -1.58 9.25 -22.86
N ALA A 216 -0.72 9.76 -21.99
CA ALA A 216 -0.09 8.93 -20.95
C ALA A 216 -1.14 8.15 -20.14
N PRO A 217 -0.87 6.89 -19.77
CA PRO A 217 -1.81 6.08 -19.02
C PRO A 217 -2.12 6.70 -17.66
N SER A 218 -3.37 6.71 -17.29
CA SER A 218 -3.84 7.10 -15.97
C SER A 218 -4.57 5.94 -15.31
N ALA A 219 -4.65 5.94 -13.98
CA ALA A 219 -5.46 4.97 -13.26
C ALA A 219 -6.94 5.12 -13.65
N THR A 220 -7.66 4.01 -13.73
CA THR A 220 -9.11 4.05 -13.77
C THR A 220 -9.62 4.84 -12.56
N PRO A 221 -10.48 5.84 -12.74
CA PRO A 221 -10.91 6.66 -11.61
C PRO A 221 -11.75 5.85 -10.62
N ALA A 222 -11.48 6.03 -9.35
CA ALA A 222 -12.37 5.61 -8.28
C ALA A 222 -13.64 6.47 -8.28
N ARG A 223 -14.68 6.02 -7.59
CA ARG A 223 -15.90 6.83 -7.41
C ARG A 223 -15.55 8.16 -6.75
N ALA A 224 -16.13 9.27 -7.23
CA ALA A 224 -15.77 10.62 -6.76
C ALA A 224 -15.88 10.77 -5.22
N GLN A 225 -16.92 10.19 -4.62
CA GLN A 225 -17.11 10.19 -3.18
C GLN A 225 -15.97 9.49 -2.42
N ASN A 226 -15.50 8.35 -2.92
CA ASN A 226 -14.44 7.57 -2.31
C ASN A 226 -13.07 8.20 -2.56
N ALA A 227 -12.83 8.69 -3.79
CA ALA A 227 -11.62 9.41 -4.16
C ALA A 227 -11.35 10.61 -3.25
N SER A 228 -12.40 11.32 -2.82
CA SER A 228 -12.29 12.46 -1.92
C SER A 228 -11.72 12.10 -0.54
N LEU A 229 -11.89 10.84 -0.08
CA LEU A 229 -11.43 10.38 1.24
C LEU A 229 -9.90 10.20 1.32
N VAL A 230 -9.24 10.04 0.17
CA VAL A 230 -7.80 9.83 0.04
C VAL A 230 -7.16 10.76 -1.00
N ALA A 231 -7.86 11.87 -1.30
CA ALA A 231 -7.45 12.80 -2.35
C ALA A 231 -6.02 13.29 -2.17
N GLY A 232 -5.25 13.21 -3.25
CA GLY A 232 -3.86 13.67 -3.28
C GLY A 232 -2.85 12.76 -2.58
N ASN A 233 -3.24 11.59 -2.07
CA ASN A 233 -2.26 10.63 -1.57
C ASN A 233 -1.55 9.93 -2.73
N ALA A 234 -0.24 9.72 -2.61
CA ALA A 234 0.59 9.20 -3.70
C ALA A 234 0.27 7.75 -4.11
N VAL A 235 -0.38 6.97 -3.25
CA VAL A 235 -0.83 5.59 -3.57
C VAL A 235 -2.34 5.48 -3.76
N ALA A 236 -3.05 6.62 -3.89
CA ALA A 236 -4.50 6.66 -4.07
C ALA A 236 -4.99 5.98 -5.37
N ASP A 237 -4.14 5.82 -6.38
CA ASP A 237 -4.44 5.06 -7.60
C ASP A 237 -4.90 3.63 -7.30
N GLY A 238 -4.50 3.07 -6.15
CA GLY A 238 -4.95 1.76 -5.69
C GLY A 238 -6.40 1.69 -5.22
N LEU A 239 -7.04 2.82 -4.95
CA LEU A 239 -8.41 2.84 -4.41
C LEU A 239 -9.42 2.15 -5.34
N VAL A 240 -9.24 2.29 -6.66
CA VAL A 240 -10.12 1.65 -7.64
C VAL A 240 -10.07 0.12 -7.56
N LEU A 241 -8.91 -0.47 -7.26
CA LEU A 241 -8.78 -1.90 -7.01
C LEU A 241 -9.52 -2.30 -5.72
N LEU A 242 -9.35 -1.51 -4.66
CA LEU A 242 -10.02 -1.76 -3.38
C LEU A 242 -11.55 -1.62 -3.50
N GLU A 243 -12.05 -0.69 -4.30
CA GLU A 243 -13.48 -0.61 -4.65
C GLU A 243 -13.97 -1.87 -5.36
N ALA A 244 -13.22 -2.33 -6.38
CA ALA A 244 -13.60 -3.54 -7.11
C ALA A 244 -13.62 -4.78 -6.21
N LEU A 245 -12.66 -4.88 -5.27
CA LEU A 245 -12.64 -5.93 -4.26
C LEU A 245 -13.78 -5.79 -3.25
N ALA A 246 -14.16 -4.57 -2.90
CA ALA A 246 -15.28 -4.31 -2.00
C ALA A 246 -16.63 -4.67 -2.65
N ASP A 247 -16.82 -4.30 -3.91
CA ASP A 247 -18.08 -4.48 -4.65
C ASP A 247 -18.41 -5.96 -4.90
N GLU A 248 -17.41 -6.84 -4.91
CA GLU A 248 -17.56 -8.26 -5.26
C GLU A 248 -18.24 -8.47 -6.63
N THR A 249 -17.95 -7.57 -7.57
CA THR A 249 -18.43 -7.63 -8.95
C THR A 249 -17.27 -7.66 -9.93
N ALA A 250 -17.44 -8.33 -11.05
CA ALA A 250 -16.43 -8.34 -12.10
C ALA A 250 -16.19 -6.90 -12.61
N ARG A 251 -14.93 -6.48 -12.58
CA ARG A 251 -14.54 -5.12 -13.04
C ARG A 251 -13.18 -5.14 -13.71
N ARG A 252 -13.04 -4.40 -14.79
CA ARG A 252 -11.75 -4.10 -15.41
C ARG A 252 -11.29 -2.73 -15.00
N LEU A 253 -10.01 -2.62 -14.71
CA LEU A 253 -9.36 -1.38 -14.32
C LEU A 253 -7.94 -1.31 -14.86
N THR A 254 -7.43 -0.10 -14.94
CA THR A 254 -6.08 0.22 -15.42
C THR A 254 -5.30 0.88 -14.30
N LEU A 255 -4.05 0.45 -14.11
CA LEU A 255 -3.08 1.10 -13.23
C LEU A 255 -1.86 1.51 -14.05
N PRO A 256 -1.40 2.77 -13.97
CA PRO A 256 -0.21 3.20 -14.69
C PRO A 256 1.04 2.56 -14.08
N LEU A 257 1.97 2.14 -14.96
CA LEU A 257 3.27 1.58 -14.57
C LEU A 257 4.43 2.51 -14.94
N ALA A 258 4.29 3.22 -16.04
CA ALA A 258 5.25 4.18 -16.58
C ALA A 258 4.52 5.11 -17.57
N GLU A 259 5.26 6.03 -18.20
CA GLU A 259 4.69 6.97 -19.17
C GLU A 259 4.00 6.26 -20.37
N ARG A 260 4.46 5.05 -20.70
CA ARG A 260 3.97 4.28 -21.84
C ARG A 260 3.58 2.84 -21.50
N LEU A 261 3.49 2.51 -20.23
CA LEU A 261 3.12 1.17 -19.78
C LEU A 261 1.98 1.26 -18.76
N ARG A 262 1.03 0.34 -18.89
CA ARG A 262 -0.07 0.17 -17.95
C ARG A 262 -0.28 -1.29 -17.58
N LEU A 263 -0.80 -1.51 -16.40
CA LEU A 263 -1.28 -2.79 -15.92
C LEU A 263 -2.81 -2.81 -16.07
N GLU A 264 -3.30 -3.65 -16.95
CA GLU A 264 -4.73 -3.98 -17.00
C GLU A 264 -5.01 -5.06 -15.96
N VAL A 265 -6.00 -4.82 -15.13
CA VAL A 265 -6.40 -5.72 -14.05
C VAL A 265 -7.88 -6.05 -14.24
N GLU A 266 -8.20 -7.31 -14.45
CA GLU A 266 -9.57 -7.81 -14.39
C GLU A 266 -9.79 -8.46 -13.03
N VAL A 267 -10.65 -7.84 -12.22
CA VAL A 267 -11.04 -8.34 -10.89
C VAL A 267 -12.26 -9.23 -11.08
N LEU A 268 -12.15 -10.46 -10.62
CA LEU A 268 -13.22 -11.46 -10.72
C LEU A 268 -13.51 -12.00 -9.31
N PRO A 269 -14.66 -11.69 -8.74
CA PRO A 269 -15.02 -12.18 -7.41
C PRO A 269 -15.15 -13.70 -7.45
N LEU A 270 -14.68 -14.33 -6.40
CA LEU A 270 -14.88 -15.76 -6.17
C LEU A 270 -16.04 -15.87 -5.19
N ARG A 271 -17.10 -16.53 -5.59
CA ARG A 271 -18.24 -16.81 -4.69
C ARG A 271 -17.74 -17.75 -3.58
N ALA A 272 -18.02 -17.34 -2.34
CA ALA A 272 -17.84 -18.21 -1.18
C ALA A 272 -18.78 -19.45 -1.27
#